data_46af71e626d74b0bf006e541f1c7efec
#
_entry.id   46af71e626d74b0bf006e541f1c7efec
#
_cell.length_a   1.000
_cell.length_b   1.000
_cell.length_c   1.000
_cell.angle_alpha   90.00
_cell.angle_beta   90.00
_cell.angle_gamma   90.00
#
_symmetry.space_group_name_H-M   'P 1'
#
loop_
_entity.id
_entity.type
_entity.pdbx_description
1 polymer ?
#
loop_
_entity_poly.entity_id
_entity_poly.type
_entity_poly.pdbx_seq_one_letter_code
_entity_poly.pdbx_strand_id
1 'polypeptide(L)'
;RVSQLVTLQRGILTAEVQQIKKTRLTVTSRLREDTTVYVRHTVGKGWTLLDAPETFERIADAHLFAIPVQAGKTAMVEISEATPLTRTLDLNHDATLDMMKVFVETAESSPELEAQLRELLGVHREMIDGKEKMDSLRRRAAEYRVRMDELTAQILTLKAVKHGGDLVKHLDAKLKDISNRVQKTTIEIVDTEEKLMLAKVRFQDMLAELRLPDAMAV
;
A
#
# COMPACT_ATOMS: atom_id res chain seq x y z
N ARG A 1 -6.78 -9.79 7.30
CA ARG A 1 -7.98 -9.12 6.76
C ARG A 1 -8.55 -8.21 7.83
N VAL A 2 -8.88 -6.95 7.48
CA VAL A 2 -9.62 -6.05 8.40
C VAL A 2 -11.05 -6.56 8.47
N SER A 3 -11.53 -6.83 9.68
CA SER A 3 -12.89 -7.32 9.91
C SER A 3 -13.85 -6.19 10.28
N GLN A 4 -13.37 -5.21 11.04
CA GLN A 4 -14.18 -4.09 11.51
C GLN A 4 -13.30 -2.89 11.83
N LEU A 5 -13.81 -1.66 11.57
CA LEU A 5 -13.25 -0.42 12.09
C LEU A 5 -13.87 -0.14 13.46
N VAL A 6 -13.05 0.09 14.47
CA VAL A 6 -13.52 0.25 15.86
C VAL A 6 -13.62 1.73 16.23
N THR A 7 -12.55 2.50 15.97
CA THR A 7 -12.54 3.94 16.21
C THR A 7 -11.70 4.65 15.16
N LEU A 8 -12.06 5.90 14.86
CA LEU A 8 -11.29 6.77 13.99
C LEU A 8 -11.32 8.18 14.57
N GLN A 9 -10.17 8.66 15.04
CA GLN A 9 -10.03 9.98 15.66
C GLN A 9 -8.69 10.60 15.29
N ARG A 10 -8.71 11.83 14.78
CA ARG A 10 -7.51 12.63 14.46
C ARG A 10 -6.46 11.90 13.61
N GLY A 11 -6.91 11.16 12.61
CA GLY A 11 -6.01 10.40 11.74
C GLY A 11 -5.46 9.10 12.33
N ILE A 12 -5.92 8.70 13.52
CA ILE A 12 -5.59 7.41 14.14
C ILE A 12 -6.79 6.48 13.99
N LEU A 13 -6.59 5.40 13.27
CA LEU A 13 -7.57 4.35 13.04
C LEU A 13 -7.28 3.17 13.97
N THR A 14 -8.27 2.77 14.76
CA THR A 14 -8.25 1.49 15.46
C THR A 14 -9.12 0.51 14.69
N ALA A 15 -8.51 -0.54 14.19
CA ALA A 15 -9.18 -1.57 13.42
C ALA A 15 -9.05 -2.93 14.09
N GLU A 16 -10.13 -3.71 14.04
CA GLU A 16 -10.09 -5.12 14.35
C GLU A 16 -9.68 -5.89 13.09
N VAL A 17 -8.62 -6.66 13.19
CA VAL A 17 -8.13 -7.51 12.10
C VAL A 17 -8.23 -8.97 12.52
N GLN A 18 -8.68 -9.82 11.63
CA GLN A 18 -8.64 -11.26 11.87
C GLN A 18 -7.25 -11.79 11.52
N GLN A 19 -6.57 -12.34 12.52
CA GLN A 19 -5.40 -13.16 12.30
C GLN A 19 -5.86 -14.58 11.96
N ILE A 20 -5.52 -15.05 10.77
CA ILE A 20 -5.90 -16.38 10.28
C ILE A 20 -4.68 -17.30 10.35
N LYS A 21 -4.87 -18.47 10.96
CA LYS A 21 -3.89 -19.55 10.97
C LYS A 21 -4.47 -20.73 10.17
N LYS A 22 -3.71 -21.17 9.17
CA LYS A 22 -4.06 -22.33 8.35
C LYS A 22 -3.15 -23.48 8.68
N THR A 23 -3.72 -24.60 9.05
CA THR A 23 -2.99 -25.84 9.33
C THR A 23 -3.34 -26.86 8.25
N ARG A 24 -2.36 -27.28 7.47
CA ARG A 24 -2.53 -28.30 6.43
C ARG A 24 -1.98 -29.62 6.93
N LEU A 25 -2.84 -30.64 6.97
CA LEU A 25 -2.51 -31.99 7.36
C LEU A 25 -2.50 -32.89 6.12
N THR A 26 -1.44 -33.69 5.99
CA THR A 26 -1.32 -34.69 4.92
C THR A 26 -1.28 -36.05 5.57
N VAL A 27 -2.28 -36.88 5.29
CA VAL A 27 -2.40 -38.24 5.84
C VAL A 27 -2.22 -39.26 4.71
N THR A 28 -1.21 -40.09 4.81
CA THR A 28 -0.95 -41.12 3.81
C THR A 28 -1.21 -42.51 4.41
N SER A 29 -2.12 -43.26 3.81
CA SER A 29 -2.37 -44.66 4.19
C SER A 29 -1.38 -45.61 3.51
N ARG A 30 -0.83 -46.52 4.30
CA ARG A 30 -0.04 -47.64 3.80
C ARG A 30 -0.80 -48.96 3.93
N LEU A 31 -2.07 -48.89 4.34
CA LEU A 31 -2.95 -50.04 4.47
C LEU A 31 -3.45 -50.50 3.09
N ARG A 32 -3.84 -51.76 3.00
CA ARG A 32 -4.41 -52.37 1.78
C ARG A 32 -5.94 -52.18 1.68
N GLU A 33 -6.54 -51.58 2.70
CA GLU A 33 -7.97 -51.34 2.81
C GLU A 33 -8.24 -49.87 3.14
N ASP A 34 -9.40 -49.38 2.78
CA ASP A 34 -9.86 -48.04 3.12
C ASP A 34 -9.99 -47.90 4.64
N THR A 35 -9.55 -46.79 5.18
CA THR A 35 -9.55 -46.52 6.61
C THR A 35 -9.97 -45.14 6.94
N THR A 36 -10.46 -44.91 8.15
CA THR A 36 -10.76 -43.56 8.67
C THR A 36 -9.71 -43.22 9.72
N VAL A 37 -9.05 -42.07 9.51
CA VAL A 37 -8.10 -41.52 10.48
C VAL A 37 -8.79 -40.42 11.29
N TYR A 38 -8.72 -40.55 12.60
CA TYR A 38 -9.26 -39.56 13.51
C TYR A 38 -8.17 -38.59 13.92
N VAL A 39 -8.36 -37.31 13.55
CA VAL A 39 -7.42 -36.24 13.88
C VAL A 39 -8.00 -35.41 15.01
N ARG A 40 -7.30 -35.37 16.14
CA ARG A 40 -7.62 -34.49 17.25
C ARG A 40 -6.97 -33.13 17.05
N HIS A 41 -7.78 -32.09 16.98
CA HIS A 41 -7.32 -30.69 16.86
C HIS A 41 -7.85 -29.88 18.04
N THR A 42 -6.95 -29.21 18.77
CA THR A 42 -7.31 -28.35 19.88
C THR A 42 -7.22 -26.90 19.43
N VAL A 43 -8.35 -26.18 19.52
CA VAL A 43 -8.40 -24.76 19.20
C VAL A 43 -7.82 -23.99 20.37
N GLY A 44 -6.86 -23.08 20.09
CA GLY A 44 -6.22 -22.25 21.11
C GLY A 44 -7.22 -21.29 21.78
N LYS A 45 -6.93 -20.91 23.04
CA LYS A 45 -7.76 -19.92 23.74
C LYS A 45 -7.81 -18.60 22.96
N GLY A 46 -9.03 -18.10 22.72
CA GLY A 46 -9.25 -16.88 21.92
C GLY A 46 -9.24 -17.09 20.41
N TRP A 47 -9.06 -18.33 19.94
CA TRP A 47 -9.21 -18.72 18.54
C TRP A 47 -10.56 -19.36 18.29
N THR A 48 -11.09 -19.16 17.10
CA THR A 48 -12.33 -19.80 16.61
C THR A 48 -12.04 -20.55 15.32
N LEU A 49 -12.72 -21.66 15.13
CA LEU A 49 -12.65 -22.45 13.92
C LEU A 49 -13.41 -21.71 12.81
N LEU A 50 -12.74 -21.40 11.69
CA LEU A 50 -13.38 -20.77 10.52
C LEU A 50 -13.80 -21.79 9.47
N ASP A 51 -12.87 -22.72 9.16
CA ASP A 51 -13.04 -23.72 8.13
C ASP A 51 -12.31 -24.97 8.55
N ALA A 52 -13.00 -26.09 8.53
CA ALA A 52 -12.46 -27.40 8.90
C ALA A 52 -13.37 -28.51 8.34
N PRO A 53 -12.89 -29.76 8.29
CA PRO A 53 -13.75 -30.90 8.06
C PRO A 53 -14.90 -30.97 9.08
N GLU A 54 -15.97 -31.68 8.73
CA GLU A 54 -17.07 -31.90 9.65
C GLU A 54 -16.54 -32.55 10.94
N THR A 55 -16.92 -31.93 12.08
CA THR A 55 -16.54 -32.44 13.39
C THR A 55 -17.29 -33.73 13.69
N PHE A 56 -16.56 -34.84 13.79
CA PHE A 56 -17.13 -36.14 14.17
C PHE A 56 -17.57 -36.15 15.63
N GLU A 57 -16.71 -35.63 16.52
CA GLU A 57 -16.97 -35.55 17.96
C GLU A 57 -16.23 -34.37 18.57
N ARG A 58 -16.79 -33.79 19.61
CA ARG A 58 -16.14 -32.75 20.42
C ARG A 58 -15.77 -33.29 21.78
N ILE A 59 -14.47 -33.27 22.09
CA ILE A 59 -13.92 -33.75 23.36
C ILE A 59 -13.31 -32.56 24.10
N ALA A 60 -14.03 -32.02 25.07
CA ALA A 60 -13.67 -30.77 25.78
C ALA A 60 -13.38 -29.62 24.78
N ASP A 61 -12.16 -29.09 24.74
CA ASP A 61 -11.74 -28.00 23.84
C ASP A 61 -11.19 -28.50 22.48
N ALA A 62 -11.25 -29.83 22.25
CA ALA A 62 -10.73 -30.43 21.03
C ALA A 62 -11.86 -30.89 20.10
N HIS A 63 -11.64 -30.71 18.81
CA HIS A 63 -12.45 -31.24 17.74
C HIS A 63 -11.80 -32.52 17.23
N LEU A 64 -12.59 -33.60 17.09
CA LEU A 64 -12.16 -34.83 16.45
C LEU A 64 -12.71 -34.85 15.03
N PHE A 65 -11.84 -34.89 14.04
CA PHE A 65 -12.20 -34.95 12.62
C PHE A 65 -11.99 -36.37 12.11
N ALA A 66 -13.02 -36.93 11.48
CA ALA A 66 -12.93 -38.23 10.81
C ALA A 66 -12.55 -38.04 9.35
N ILE A 67 -11.35 -38.45 8.98
CA ILE A 67 -10.79 -38.27 7.65
C ILE A 67 -10.74 -39.64 6.94
N PRO A 68 -11.61 -39.88 5.94
CA PRO A 68 -11.55 -41.12 5.16
C PRO A 68 -10.31 -41.11 4.26
N VAL A 69 -9.51 -42.15 4.30
CA VAL A 69 -8.32 -42.32 3.50
C VAL A 69 -8.38 -43.66 2.76
N GLN A 70 -8.38 -43.60 1.43
CA GLN A 70 -8.40 -44.81 0.61
C GLN A 70 -7.09 -45.61 0.73
N ALA A 71 -7.19 -46.90 0.47
CA ALA A 71 -6.05 -47.82 0.50
C ALA A 71 -4.86 -47.27 -0.34
N GLY A 72 -3.70 -47.15 0.30
CA GLY A 72 -2.46 -46.71 -0.35
C GLY A 72 -2.46 -45.27 -0.86
N LYS A 73 -3.50 -44.45 -0.53
CA LYS A 73 -3.62 -43.05 -0.99
C LYS A 73 -3.31 -42.06 0.11
N THR A 74 -3.21 -40.80 -0.31
CA THR A 74 -2.98 -39.66 0.55
C THR A 74 -4.21 -38.77 0.54
N ALA A 75 -4.71 -38.40 1.73
CA ALA A 75 -5.74 -37.38 1.94
C ALA A 75 -5.09 -36.09 2.47
N MET A 76 -5.57 -34.96 2.01
CA MET A 76 -5.12 -33.64 2.45
C MET A 76 -6.31 -32.91 3.08
N VAL A 77 -6.07 -32.34 4.26
CA VAL A 77 -7.08 -31.60 5.03
C VAL A 77 -6.51 -30.26 5.45
N GLU A 78 -7.29 -29.19 5.31
CA GLU A 78 -6.93 -27.87 5.78
C GLU A 78 -7.88 -27.47 6.91
N ILE A 79 -7.30 -26.91 7.99
CA ILE A 79 -8.02 -26.39 9.15
C ILE A 79 -7.64 -24.92 9.25
N SER A 80 -8.64 -24.03 9.24
CA SER A 80 -8.45 -22.60 9.36
C SER A 80 -9.01 -22.10 10.68
N GLU A 81 -8.19 -21.41 11.45
CA GLU A 81 -8.56 -20.81 12.74
C GLU A 81 -8.38 -19.30 12.64
N ALA A 82 -9.21 -18.51 13.33
CA ALA A 82 -9.06 -17.07 13.42
C ALA A 82 -9.11 -16.58 14.87
N THR A 83 -8.41 -15.49 15.11
CA THR A 83 -8.52 -14.72 16.36
C THR A 83 -8.65 -13.24 16.02
N PRO A 84 -9.52 -12.48 16.69
CA PRO A 84 -9.56 -11.04 16.55
C PRO A 84 -8.32 -10.41 17.17
N LEU A 85 -7.75 -9.43 16.48
CA LEU A 85 -6.61 -8.65 16.93
C LEU A 85 -6.88 -7.17 16.68
N THR A 86 -6.88 -6.37 17.72
CA THR A 86 -7.01 -4.92 17.59
C THR A 86 -5.67 -4.31 17.18
N ARG A 87 -5.67 -3.49 16.12
CA ARG A 87 -4.51 -2.73 15.67
C ARG A 87 -4.83 -1.26 15.57
N THR A 88 -3.92 -0.44 16.07
CA THR A 88 -3.94 1.00 15.89
C THR A 88 -3.05 1.36 14.70
N LEU A 89 -3.59 2.08 13.75
CA LEU A 89 -2.96 2.44 12.49
C LEU A 89 -2.98 3.96 12.36
N ASP A 90 -1.84 4.54 11.98
CA ASP A 90 -1.74 5.98 11.67
C ASP A 90 -1.99 6.16 10.16
N LEU A 91 -3.01 6.94 9.81
CA LEU A 91 -3.41 7.23 8.45
C LEU A 91 -2.41 8.12 7.68
N ASN A 92 -1.42 8.68 8.36
CA ASN A 92 -0.32 9.39 7.70
C ASN A 92 0.70 8.44 7.03
N HIS A 93 0.61 7.13 7.27
CA HIS A 93 1.49 6.14 6.66
C HIS A 93 0.88 5.50 5.40
N ASP A 94 1.66 5.44 4.33
CA ASP A 94 1.24 4.87 3.04
C ASP A 94 0.72 3.42 3.16
N ALA A 95 1.38 2.59 4.00
CA ALA A 95 0.95 1.22 4.25
C ALA A 95 -0.45 1.11 4.89
N THR A 96 -0.85 2.09 5.71
CA THR A 96 -2.17 2.14 6.31
C THR A 96 -3.24 2.49 5.27
N LEU A 97 -2.91 3.41 4.37
CA LEU A 97 -3.81 3.81 3.28
C LEU A 97 -4.05 2.67 2.29
N ASP A 98 -3.04 1.84 2.03
CA ASP A 98 -3.23 0.62 1.23
C ASP A 98 -4.14 -0.41 1.90
N MET A 99 -4.07 -0.56 3.22
CA MET A 99 -5.01 -1.37 3.98
C MET A 99 -6.44 -0.82 3.91
N MET A 100 -6.61 0.50 3.92
CA MET A 100 -7.92 1.16 3.78
C MET A 100 -8.53 0.95 2.41
N LYS A 101 -7.74 0.94 1.33
CA LYS A 101 -8.25 0.59 -0.02
C LYS A 101 -8.93 -0.79 0.00
N VAL A 102 -8.23 -1.78 0.57
CA VAL A 102 -8.79 -3.14 0.70
C VAL A 102 -10.05 -3.14 1.55
N PHE A 103 -10.11 -2.33 2.61
CA PHE A 103 -11.29 -2.22 3.46
C PHE A 103 -12.49 -1.63 2.70
N VAL A 104 -12.30 -0.52 2.00
CA VAL A 104 -13.36 0.13 1.18
C VAL A 104 -13.93 -0.83 0.13
N GLU A 105 -13.10 -1.71 -0.45
CA GLU A 105 -13.52 -2.67 -1.45
C GLU A 105 -14.24 -3.91 -0.87
N THR A 106 -14.03 -4.22 0.40
CA THR A 106 -14.46 -5.52 0.98
C THR A 106 -15.44 -5.42 2.14
N ALA A 107 -15.64 -4.25 2.74
CA ALA A 107 -16.48 -4.10 3.94
C ALA A 107 -17.87 -3.55 3.62
N GLU A 108 -18.86 -3.99 4.39
CA GLU A 108 -20.19 -3.37 4.47
C GLU A 108 -20.09 -2.07 5.30
N SER A 109 -19.41 -1.06 4.76
CA SER A 109 -19.31 0.26 5.37
C SER A 109 -20.51 1.14 4.97
N SER A 110 -20.82 2.18 5.77
CA SER A 110 -21.84 3.14 5.35
C SER A 110 -21.42 3.85 4.06
N PRO A 111 -22.34 4.14 3.13
CA PRO A 111 -22.00 4.82 1.86
C PRO A 111 -21.28 6.16 2.06
N GLU A 112 -21.60 6.87 3.16
CA GLU A 112 -20.97 8.14 3.49
C GLU A 112 -19.49 8.00 3.88
N LEU A 113 -19.18 7.02 4.75
CA LEU A 113 -17.80 6.72 5.14
C LEU A 113 -17.00 6.24 3.93
N GLU A 114 -17.58 5.40 3.10
CA GLU A 114 -16.95 4.92 1.86
C GLU A 114 -16.59 6.08 0.92
N ALA A 115 -17.50 7.05 0.74
CA ALA A 115 -17.26 8.23 -0.08
C ALA A 115 -16.11 9.09 0.49
N GLN A 116 -16.10 9.35 1.80
CA GLN A 116 -15.05 10.12 2.47
C GLN A 116 -13.68 9.43 2.35
N LEU A 117 -13.64 8.10 2.53
CA LEU A 117 -12.40 7.33 2.41
C LEU A 117 -11.88 7.31 0.97
N ARG A 118 -12.75 7.20 -0.02
CA ARG A 118 -12.38 7.27 -1.45
C ARG A 118 -11.82 8.65 -1.81
N GLU A 119 -12.41 9.71 -1.30
CA GLU A 119 -11.91 11.08 -1.52
C GLU A 119 -10.54 11.27 -0.87
N LEU A 120 -10.36 10.83 0.39
CA LEU A 120 -9.08 10.86 1.10
C LEU A 120 -7.98 10.11 0.33
N LEU A 121 -8.29 8.91 -0.17
CA LEU A 121 -7.36 8.12 -1.00
C LEU A 121 -7.04 8.82 -2.34
N GLY A 122 -8.01 9.56 -2.91
CA GLY A 122 -7.80 10.38 -4.10
C GLY A 122 -6.77 11.49 -3.86
N VAL A 123 -6.94 12.25 -2.78
CA VAL A 123 -5.98 13.32 -2.40
C VAL A 123 -4.60 12.75 -2.07
N HIS A 124 -4.53 11.61 -1.40
CA HIS A 124 -3.25 10.94 -1.15
C HIS A 124 -2.53 10.53 -2.45
N ARG A 125 -3.27 10.05 -3.44
CA ARG A 125 -2.72 9.71 -4.76
C ARG A 125 -2.17 10.97 -5.46
N GLU A 126 -2.92 12.09 -5.41
CA GLU A 126 -2.43 13.38 -5.93
C GLU A 126 -1.11 13.80 -5.27
N MET A 127 -0.95 13.54 -3.96
CA MET A 127 0.31 13.82 -3.25
C MET A 127 1.46 12.93 -3.71
N ILE A 128 1.23 11.65 -3.96
CA ILE A 128 2.26 10.73 -4.49
C ILE A 128 2.69 11.17 -5.88
N ASP A 129 1.72 11.36 -6.78
CA ASP A 129 1.97 11.79 -8.16
C ASP A 129 2.71 13.15 -8.19
N GLY A 130 2.34 14.07 -7.29
CA GLY A 130 3.00 15.35 -7.11
C GLY A 130 4.45 15.22 -6.66
N LYS A 131 4.76 14.33 -5.72
CA LYS A 131 6.14 14.05 -5.27
C LYS A 131 6.98 13.47 -6.40
N GLU A 132 6.48 12.46 -7.11
CA GLU A 132 7.19 11.83 -8.24
C GLU A 132 7.49 12.86 -9.35
N LYS A 133 6.50 13.69 -9.67
CA LYS A 133 6.66 14.78 -10.64
C LYS A 133 7.72 15.77 -10.18
N MET A 134 7.70 16.17 -8.91
CA MET A 134 8.69 17.08 -8.32
C MET A 134 10.11 16.52 -8.45
N ASP A 135 10.31 15.23 -8.11
CA ASP A 135 11.60 14.58 -8.19
C ASP A 135 12.11 14.48 -9.65
N SER A 136 11.19 14.22 -10.58
CA SER A 136 11.49 14.21 -12.01
C SER A 136 11.93 15.60 -12.51
N LEU A 137 11.21 16.65 -12.13
CA LEU A 137 11.52 18.03 -12.50
C LEU A 137 12.86 18.48 -11.91
N ARG A 138 13.13 18.15 -10.65
CA ARG A 138 14.42 18.47 -9.98
C ARG A 138 15.60 17.80 -10.66
N ARG A 139 15.47 16.51 -11.03
CA ARG A 139 16.51 15.81 -11.81
C ARG A 139 16.74 16.48 -13.15
N ARG A 140 15.67 16.80 -13.89
CA ARG A 140 15.77 17.50 -15.19
C ARG A 140 16.42 18.87 -15.06
N ALA A 141 16.10 19.64 -14.03
CA ALA A 141 16.72 20.93 -13.77
C ALA A 141 18.22 20.79 -13.47
N ALA A 142 18.61 19.77 -12.72
CA ALA A 142 20.04 19.48 -12.45
C ALA A 142 20.79 19.12 -13.73
N GLU A 143 20.24 18.27 -14.60
CA GLU A 143 20.84 17.91 -15.89
C GLU A 143 21.02 19.15 -16.78
N TYR A 144 20.02 20.03 -16.85
CA TYR A 144 20.14 21.27 -17.61
C TYR A 144 21.23 22.19 -17.08
N ARG A 145 21.39 22.31 -15.74
CA ARG A 145 22.45 23.10 -15.13
C ARG A 145 23.83 22.57 -15.51
N VAL A 146 24.05 21.27 -15.38
CA VAL A 146 25.29 20.63 -15.80
C VAL A 146 25.60 20.95 -17.29
N ARG A 147 24.57 20.84 -18.14
CA ARG A 147 24.72 21.13 -19.56
C ARG A 147 25.05 22.61 -19.85
N MET A 148 24.46 23.52 -19.06
CA MET A 148 24.81 24.96 -19.16
C MET A 148 26.27 25.21 -18.80
N ASP A 149 26.75 24.57 -17.73
CA ASP A 149 28.15 24.71 -17.28
C ASP A 149 29.12 24.19 -18.35
N GLU A 150 28.85 23.03 -18.96
CA GLU A 150 29.61 22.46 -20.05
C GLU A 150 29.68 23.41 -21.27
N LEU A 151 28.52 23.94 -21.71
CA LEU A 151 28.46 24.87 -22.84
C LEU A 151 29.20 26.17 -22.54
N THR A 152 29.05 26.68 -21.32
CA THR A 152 29.77 27.88 -20.89
C THR A 152 31.29 27.66 -20.92
N ALA A 153 31.79 26.53 -20.42
CA ALA A 153 33.19 26.17 -20.48
C ALA A 153 33.71 26.05 -21.91
N GLN A 154 32.95 25.43 -22.81
CA GLN A 154 33.30 25.32 -24.23
C GLN A 154 33.35 26.69 -24.91
N ILE A 155 32.40 27.58 -24.66
CA ILE A 155 32.35 28.93 -25.20
C ILE A 155 33.56 29.73 -24.72
N LEU A 156 33.91 29.65 -23.43
CA LEU A 156 35.07 30.35 -22.87
C LEU A 156 36.37 29.87 -23.51
N THR A 157 36.54 28.55 -23.68
CA THR A 157 37.71 27.95 -24.32
C THR A 157 37.88 28.44 -25.78
N LEU A 158 36.79 28.42 -26.56
CA LEU A 158 36.82 28.86 -27.96
C LEU A 158 37.09 30.36 -28.10
N LYS A 159 36.53 31.19 -27.22
CA LYS A 159 36.83 32.63 -27.20
C LYS A 159 38.28 32.91 -26.87
N ALA A 160 38.91 32.16 -25.98
CA ALA A 160 40.31 32.30 -25.62
C ALA A 160 41.27 32.01 -26.80
N VAL A 161 40.93 31.04 -27.66
CA VAL A 161 41.76 30.65 -28.82
C VAL A 161 41.51 31.56 -30.04
N LYS A 162 40.59 32.50 -29.97
CA LYS A 162 40.22 33.44 -31.06
C LYS A 162 39.82 32.77 -32.38
N HIS A 163 39.41 31.51 -32.37
CA HIS A 163 38.98 30.73 -33.53
C HIS A 163 37.53 30.24 -33.35
N GLY A 164 36.78 30.06 -34.44
CA GLY A 164 35.51 29.42 -34.42
C GLY A 164 34.31 30.31 -34.12
N GLY A 165 34.24 31.55 -34.61
CA GLY A 165 33.14 32.49 -34.37
C GLY A 165 31.76 31.94 -34.66
N ASP A 166 31.59 31.10 -35.69
CA ASP A 166 30.30 30.50 -36.01
C ASP A 166 29.93 29.36 -35.02
N LEU A 167 30.93 28.61 -34.53
CA LEU A 167 30.75 27.61 -33.51
C LEU A 167 30.34 28.26 -32.18
N VAL A 168 30.95 29.38 -31.81
CA VAL A 168 30.59 30.17 -30.61
C VAL A 168 29.14 30.63 -30.72
N LYS A 169 28.72 31.17 -31.86
CA LYS A 169 27.31 31.58 -32.06
C LYS A 169 26.34 30.40 -31.93
N HIS A 170 26.71 29.23 -32.45
CA HIS A 170 25.91 28.02 -32.33
C HIS A 170 25.77 27.55 -30.86
N LEU A 171 26.89 27.59 -30.10
CA LEU A 171 26.90 27.22 -28.69
C LEU A 171 26.14 28.24 -27.83
N ASP A 172 26.26 29.55 -28.13
CA ASP A 172 25.49 30.60 -27.45
C ASP A 172 23.98 30.41 -27.70
N ALA A 173 23.56 30.02 -28.91
CA ALA A 173 22.17 29.72 -29.21
C ALA A 173 21.66 28.48 -28.40
N LYS A 174 22.46 27.44 -28.29
CA LYS A 174 22.16 26.26 -27.44
C LYS A 174 22.11 26.62 -25.95
N LEU A 175 23.02 27.45 -25.47
CA LEU A 175 23.04 27.92 -24.09
C LEU A 175 21.73 28.67 -23.76
N LYS A 176 21.29 29.55 -24.67
CA LYS A 176 20.01 30.28 -24.54
C LYS A 176 18.80 29.33 -24.49
N ASP A 177 18.76 28.31 -25.36
CA ASP A 177 17.71 27.32 -25.34
C ASP A 177 17.65 26.56 -24.01
N ILE A 178 18.79 26.09 -23.49
CA ILE A 178 18.86 25.40 -22.23
C ILE A 178 18.50 26.32 -21.08
N SER A 179 18.94 27.60 -21.08
CA SER A 179 18.55 28.59 -20.08
C SER A 179 17.04 28.78 -20.03
N ASN A 180 16.37 28.85 -21.18
CA ASN A 180 14.90 28.93 -21.27
C ASN A 180 14.24 27.67 -20.70
N ARG A 181 14.82 26.47 -20.93
CA ARG A 181 14.33 25.19 -20.36
C ARG A 181 14.49 25.16 -18.85
N VAL A 182 15.62 25.65 -18.31
CA VAL A 182 15.83 25.78 -16.86
C VAL A 182 14.77 26.67 -16.25
N GLN A 183 14.53 27.83 -16.84
CA GLN A 183 13.52 28.78 -16.36
C GLN A 183 12.14 28.14 -16.35
N LYS A 184 11.73 27.50 -17.46
CA LYS A 184 10.43 26.81 -17.56
C LYS A 184 10.30 25.71 -16.52
N THR A 185 11.34 24.85 -16.38
CA THR A 185 11.34 23.75 -15.40
C THR A 185 11.29 24.30 -13.97
N THR A 186 11.93 25.44 -13.69
CA THR A 186 11.87 26.08 -12.36
C THR A 186 10.45 26.57 -12.04
N ILE A 187 9.76 27.15 -13.00
CA ILE A 187 8.35 27.55 -12.84
C ILE A 187 7.48 26.31 -12.56
N GLU A 188 7.65 25.25 -13.35
CA GLU A 188 6.92 23.99 -13.15
C GLU A 188 7.20 23.36 -11.76
N ILE A 189 8.40 23.50 -11.22
CA ILE A 189 8.76 23.08 -9.86
C ILE A 189 7.94 23.85 -8.84
N VAL A 190 7.92 25.18 -8.93
CA VAL A 190 7.17 26.05 -7.99
C VAL A 190 5.68 25.74 -8.04
N ASP A 191 5.08 25.64 -9.23
CA ASP A 191 3.66 25.30 -9.40
C ASP A 191 3.32 23.91 -8.83
N THR A 192 4.24 22.94 -8.99
CA THR A 192 4.03 21.59 -8.47
C THR A 192 4.18 21.56 -6.95
N GLU A 193 5.10 22.34 -6.39
CA GLU A 193 5.32 22.47 -4.94
C GLU A 193 4.11 23.11 -4.26
N GLU A 194 3.53 24.16 -4.86
CA GLU A 194 2.30 24.78 -4.38
C GLU A 194 1.13 23.80 -4.36
N LYS A 195 0.90 23.09 -5.48
CA LYS A 195 -0.15 22.06 -5.56
C LYS A 195 0.04 20.96 -4.53
N LEU A 196 1.26 20.51 -4.33
CA LEU A 196 1.58 19.49 -3.33
C LEU A 196 1.32 19.99 -1.91
N MET A 197 1.62 21.25 -1.62
CA MET A 197 1.33 21.88 -0.33
C MET A 197 -0.18 21.95 -0.08
N LEU A 198 -0.96 22.41 -1.06
CA LEU A 198 -2.42 22.46 -0.97
C LEU A 198 -3.04 21.07 -0.78
N ALA A 199 -2.56 20.07 -1.51
CA ALA A 199 -3.01 18.68 -1.35
C ALA A 199 -2.72 18.14 0.06
N LYS A 200 -1.55 18.48 0.65
CA LYS A 200 -1.22 18.10 2.03
C LYS A 200 -2.15 18.74 3.07
N VAL A 201 -2.44 20.02 2.92
CA VAL A 201 -3.37 20.73 3.82
C VAL A 201 -4.75 20.08 3.72
N ARG A 202 -5.27 19.89 2.49
CA ARG A 202 -6.56 19.24 2.26
C ARG A 202 -6.60 17.81 2.87
N PHE A 203 -5.55 17.05 2.71
CA PHE A 203 -5.44 15.71 3.31
C PHE A 203 -5.52 15.74 4.84
N GLN A 204 -4.82 16.69 5.49
CA GLN A 204 -4.85 16.85 6.94
C GLN A 204 -6.23 17.30 7.45
N ASP A 205 -6.88 18.23 6.75
CA ASP A 205 -8.22 18.69 7.09
C ASP A 205 -9.24 17.53 6.99
N MET A 206 -9.18 16.76 5.91
CA MET A 206 -10.03 15.60 5.72
C MET A 206 -9.80 14.54 6.80
N LEU A 207 -8.53 14.29 7.22
CA LEU A 207 -8.22 13.39 8.33
C LEU A 207 -8.79 13.88 9.67
N ALA A 208 -8.79 15.19 9.89
CA ALA A 208 -9.33 15.78 11.13
C ALA A 208 -10.87 15.68 11.19
N GLU A 209 -11.54 15.75 10.05
CA GLU A 209 -13.00 15.69 9.92
C GLU A 209 -13.54 14.25 9.85
N LEU A 210 -12.69 13.29 9.49
CA LEU A 210 -13.08 11.90 9.30
C LEU A 210 -13.52 11.26 10.63
N ARG A 211 -14.77 10.79 10.69
CA ARG A 211 -15.37 10.12 11.86
C ARG A 211 -16.11 8.86 11.43
N LEU A 212 -16.12 7.87 12.30
CA LEU A 212 -17.00 6.72 12.12
C LEU A 212 -18.44 7.13 12.47
N PRO A 213 -19.45 6.67 11.72
CA PRO A 213 -20.85 6.81 12.10
C PRO A 213 -21.09 6.16 13.46
N ASP A 214 -21.93 6.80 14.31
CA ASP A 214 -22.23 6.32 15.68
C ASP A 214 -22.73 4.87 15.76
N ALA A 215 -23.24 4.33 14.67
CA ALA A 215 -23.71 2.94 14.56
C ALA A 215 -22.58 1.88 14.51
N MET A 216 -21.33 2.28 14.32
CA MET A 216 -20.15 1.39 14.28
C MET A 216 -19.26 1.50 15.53
N ALA A 217 -19.57 2.40 16.45
CA ALA A 217 -18.87 2.59 17.71
C ALA A 217 -19.53 1.75 18.82
N VAL A 218 -19.35 0.41 18.78
CA VAL A 218 -19.76 -0.50 19.87
C VAL A 218 -18.55 -1.26 20.36
#